data_0e857753f27c7bca5cc8af7b6c8765e3
#
_entry.id   0e857753f27c7bca5cc8af7b6c8765e3
#
_cell.length_a   1.000
_cell.length_b   1.000
_cell.length_c   1.000
_cell.angle_alpha   90.00
_cell.angle_beta   90.00
_cell.angle_gamma   90.00
#
_symmetry.space_group_name_H-M   'P 1'
#
loop_
_entity.id
_entity.type
_entity.pdbx_description
1 polymer ?
#
loop_
_entity_poly.entity_id
_entity_poly.type
_entity_poly.pdbx_seq_one_letter_code
_entity_poly.pdbx_strand_id
1 'polypeptide(L)'
;MLRAQGYAADKPIGMAAQQTPAYLAHAGIEQRLGQPLPMAAIFTDETGRTGPLSSWFSNKPVVMAEVYYQCAMMCPQVQHGLTTGLAQTTLKPGQDYQVLVMSIDTMDKPANAVDEKKTFLSEAGWTNNPAAGNAVHFLTSDQASIDAITSATGFHFVRVPGPDGKMDQFAHSSVIMFATPDGRMSKYLSGIDYPARDLRMALLQAGDKKISNPVDLLILYCCNYSPAVGRYSVSIVRILGIAGMITLVIVAGMIFLLTRKPKGLAPSVAGPALKS
;
A
#
# COMPACT_ATOMS: atom_id res chain seq x y z
N MET A 1 -19.49 11.85 -53.38
CA MET A 1 -18.49 10.82 -53.10
C MET A 1 -17.52 11.35 -52.02
N LEU A 2 -17.74 11.02 -50.75
CA LEU A 2 -16.82 11.38 -49.68
C LEU A 2 -15.68 10.34 -49.65
N ARG A 3 -14.45 10.80 -49.87
CA ARG A 3 -13.25 9.98 -49.65
C ARG A 3 -13.03 9.90 -48.15
N ALA A 4 -13.16 8.70 -47.56
CA ALA A 4 -12.66 8.38 -46.24
C ALA A 4 -11.13 8.50 -46.28
N GLN A 5 -10.56 9.47 -45.55
CA GLN A 5 -9.14 9.55 -45.31
C GLN A 5 -8.79 8.43 -44.31
N GLY A 6 -8.14 7.38 -44.82
CA GLY A 6 -7.63 6.30 -44.01
C GLY A 6 -6.65 6.84 -42.97
N TYR A 7 -6.92 6.57 -41.70
CA TYR A 7 -6.02 6.80 -40.60
C TYR A 7 -4.80 5.87 -40.81
N ALA A 8 -3.68 6.45 -41.22
CA ALA A 8 -2.46 5.69 -41.44
C ALA A 8 -1.91 5.23 -40.11
N ALA A 9 -2.13 3.96 -39.79
CA ALA A 9 -1.61 3.28 -38.60
C ALA A 9 -0.08 3.05 -38.60
N ASP A 10 0.62 3.50 -39.64
CA ASP A 10 2.04 3.22 -39.90
C ASP A 10 2.95 4.46 -39.84
N LYS A 11 2.64 5.46 -39.01
CA LYS A 11 3.70 6.42 -38.68
C LYS A 11 4.62 5.77 -37.65
N PRO A 12 5.92 5.53 -37.96
CA PRO A 12 6.86 5.09 -36.96
C PRO A 12 6.83 6.11 -35.81
N ILE A 13 6.55 5.64 -34.60
CA ILE A 13 6.63 6.45 -33.37
C ILE A 13 8.07 6.97 -33.38
N GLY A 14 8.23 8.28 -33.58
CA GLY A 14 9.57 8.88 -33.71
C GLY A 14 10.39 8.57 -32.46
N MET A 15 11.71 8.36 -32.61
CA MET A 15 12.62 8.04 -31.50
C MET A 15 12.52 9.03 -30.34
N ALA A 16 12.08 10.27 -30.58
CA ALA A 16 11.80 11.28 -29.56
C ALA A 16 10.63 10.90 -28.62
N ALA A 17 9.68 10.07 -29.06
CA ALA A 17 8.57 9.60 -28.21
C ALA A 17 9.00 8.42 -27.29
N GLN A 18 10.17 7.83 -27.51
CA GLN A 18 10.74 6.74 -26.70
C GLN A 18 11.77 7.22 -25.68
N GLN A 19 12.19 8.48 -25.76
CA GLN A 19 13.13 9.06 -24.82
C GLN A 19 12.37 9.74 -23.69
N THR A 20 12.50 9.21 -22.47
CA THR A 20 12.07 9.94 -21.27
C THR A 20 12.79 11.30 -21.26
N PRO A 21 12.07 12.43 -21.21
CA PRO A 21 12.71 13.73 -21.12
C PRO A 21 13.74 13.78 -19.98
N ALA A 22 14.90 14.38 -20.24
CA ALA A 22 16.02 14.36 -19.27
C ALA A 22 15.64 14.92 -17.89
N TYR A 23 14.69 15.86 -17.81
CA TYR A 23 14.20 16.41 -16.54
C TYR A 23 13.43 15.39 -15.71
N LEU A 24 12.79 14.39 -16.33
CA LEU A 24 12.10 13.31 -15.61
C LEU A 24 13.05 12.28 -14.98
N ALA A 25 14.33 12.29 -15.35
CA ALA A 25 15.33 11.41 -14.75
C ALA A 25 15.52 11.68 -13.24
N HIS A 26 15.12 12.86 -12.78
CA HIS A 26 15.19 13.26 -11.36
C HIS A 26 13.85 13.13 -10.63
N ALA A 27 12.78 12.68 -11.31
CA ALA A 27 11.49 12.39 -10.69
C ALA A 27 11.38 10.88 -10.44
N GLY A 28 11.08 10.46 -9.21
CA GLY A 28 11.04 9.05 -8.90
C GLY A 28 10.82 8.74 -7.42
N ILE A 29 11.03 7.49 -7.06
CA ILE A 29 10.99 7.04 -5.67
C ILE A 29 12.19 6.15 -5.38
N GLU A 30 12.94 6.49 -4.33
CA GLU A 30 13.98 5.68 -3.73
C GLU A 30 13.46 5.11 -2.41
N GLN A 31 13.20 3.81 -2.34
CA GLN A 31 12.62 3.24 -1.12
C GLN A 31 13.63 3.25 0.04
N ARG A 32 13.31 3.99 1.09
CA ARG A 32 14.13 4.17 2.29
C ARG A 32 13.54 3.45 3.49
N LEU A 33 13.41 2.14 3.41
CA LEU A 33 12.84 1.31 4.47
C LEU A 33 13.66 1.43 5.77
N GLY A 34 12.97 1.60 6.90
CA GLY A 34 13.56 1.79 8.22
C GLY A 34 14.10 3.21 8.49
N GLN A 35 14.17 4.09 7.48
CA GLN A 35 14.61 5.48 7.66
C GLN A 35 13.64 6.22 8.59
N PRO A 36 14.15 6.94 9.59
CA PRO A 36 13.31 7.79 10.43
C PRO A 36 12.80 9.00 9.65
N LEU A 37 11.54 9.33 9.86
CA LEU A 37 10.91 10.55 9.34
C LEU A 37 11.31 11.77 10.17
N PRO A 38 11.27 12.97 9.59
CA PRO A 38 11.58 14.23 10.29
C PRO A 38 10.42 14.62 11.21
N MET A 39 10.24 13.91 12.32
CA MET A 39 9.11 14.06 13.23
C MET A 39 8.95 15.45 13.83
N ALA A 40 10.04 16.27 13.83
CA ALA A 40 10.04 17.66 14.29
C ALA A 40 9.73 18.67 13.18
N ALA A 41 9.68 18.27 11.90
CA ALA A 41 9.33 19.14 10.78
C ALA A 41 7.93 19.72 10.97
N ILE A 42 7.74 20.99 10.63
CA ILE A 42 6.51 21.74 10.94
C ILE A 42 5.55 21.67 9.76
N PHE A 43 4.33 21.27 10.05
CA PHE A 43 3.22 21.23 9.10
C PHE A 43 2.01 21.99 9.65
N THR A 44 1.12 22.37 8.74
CA THR A 44 -0.19 22.98 9.05
C THR A 44 -1.27 22.12 8.41
N ASP A 45 -2.26 21.70 9.21
CA ASP A 45 -3.36 20.90 8.71
C ASP A 45 -4.49 21.77 8.09
N GLU A 46 -5.49 21.12 7.55
CA GLU A 46 -6.66 21.73 6.91
C GLU A 46 -7.47 22.64 7.86
N THR A 47 -7.32 22.48 9.18
CA THR A 47 -7.98 23.36 10.17
C THR A 47 -7.17 24.60 10.49
N GLY A 48 -5.95 24.71 9.97
CA GLY A 48 -4.99 25.76 10.30
C GLY A 48 -4.15 25.47 11.55
N ARG A 49 -4.27 24.28 12.16
CA ARG A 49 -3.44 23.86 13.28
C ARG A 49 -2.03 23.57 12.80
N THR A 50 -1.06 24.28 13.37
CA THR A 50 0.35 24.10 13.05
C THR A 50 1.06 23.35 14.17
N GLY A 51 1.95 22.44 13.80
CA GLY A 51 2.73 21.65 14.76
C GLY A 51 3.76 20.73 14.11
N PRO A 52 4.54 20.00 14.90
CA PRO A 52 5.49 19.02 14.39
C PRO A 52 4.74 17.82 13.81
N LEU A 53 5.35 17.15 12.81
CA LEU A 53 4.79 15.98 12.11
C LEU A 53 4.28 14.90 13.09
N SER A 54 5.00 14.72 14.21
CA SER A 54 4.62 13.79 15.28
C SER A 54 3.22 13.99 15.84
N SER A 55 2.66 15.20 15.73
CA SER A 55 1.33 15.55 16.24
C SER A 55 0.19 14.77 15.56
N TRP A 56 0.41 14.23 14.36
CA TRP A 56 -0.61 13.51 13.57
C TRP A 56 -0.42 11.99 13.58
N PHE A 57 0.61 11.45 14.26
CA PHE A 57 0.86 10.01 14.30
C PHE A 57 -0.05 9.28 15.30
N SER A 58 -0.40 9.90 16.44
CA SER A 58 -1.32 9.33 17.44
C SER A 58 -0.97 7.89 17.88
N ASN A 59 0.32 7.54 17.88
CA ASN A 59 0.85 6.21 18.21
C ASN A 59 0.21 5.08 17.36
N LYS A 60 -0.06 5.36 16.09
CA LYS A 60 -0.65 4.43 15.12
C LYS A 60 0.18 4.41 13.84
N PRO A 61 0.12 3.31 13.06
CA PRO A 61 0.68 3.33 11.71
C PRO A 61 0.00 4.40 10.87
N VAL A 62 0.77 4.97 9.95
CA VAL A 62 0.32 6.05 9.09
C VAL A 62 0.45 5.60 7.64
N VAL A 63 -0.59 5.82 6.84
CA VAL A 63 -0.49 5.82 5.39
C VAL A 63 -0.31 7.27 4.92
N MET A 64 0.68 7.49 4.06
CA MET A 64 1.09 8.81 3.57
C MET A 64 1.03 8.87 2.06
N ALA A 65 0.62 10.02 1.52
CA ALA A 65 0.74 10.37 0.11
C ALA A 65 1.34 11.76 -0.01
N GLU A 66 2.39 11.90 -0.82
CA GLU A 66 2.99 13.18 -1.18
C GLU A 66 2.45 13.60 -2.54
N VAL A 67 1.71 14.71 -2.58
CA VAL A 67 0.97 15.20 -3.75
C VAL A 67 1.05 16.72 -3.80
N TYR A 68 0.45 17.36 -4.80
CA TYR A 68 0.11 18.78 -4.74
C TYR A 68 -1.38 18.96 -5.04
N TYR A 69 -2.05 19.86 -4.32
CA TYR A 69 -3.50 19.90 -4.29
C TYR A 69 -4.13 20.45 -5.58
N GLN A 70 -3.40 21.25 -6.32
CA GLN A 70 -3.88 21.81 -7.58
C GLN A 70 -3.51 20.96 -8.81
N CYS A 71 -3.26 19.67 -8.61
CA CYS A 71 -2.92 18.73 -9.67
C CYS A 71 -4.15 18.36 -10.51
N ALA A 72 -4.13 18.69 -11.79
CA ALA A 72 -5.19 18.29 -12.71
C ALA A 72 -4.96 16.91 -13.38
N MET A 73 -3.90 16.18 -13.01
CA MET A 73 -3.47 14.96 -13.71
C MET A 73 -3.60 13.69 -12.86
N MET A 74 -2.51 13.29 -12.20
CA MET A 74 -2.39 11.96 -11.58
C MET A 74 -2.72 11.94 -10.09
N CYS A 75 -2.56 13.06 -9.36
CA CYS A 75 -2.79 13.10 -7.92
C CYS A 75 -4.23 12.73 -7.52
N PRO A 76 -5.28 13.19 -8.24
CA PRO A 76 -6.64 12.73 -7.96
C PRO A 76 -6.81 11.22 -8.12
N GLN A 77 -6.12 10.60 -9.09
CA GLN A 77 -6.20 9.14 -9.30
C GLN A 77 -5.51 8.36 -8.18
N VAL A 78 -4.35 8.84 -7.69
CA VAL A 78 -3.68 8.26 -6.51
C VAL A 78 -4.58 8.34 -5.28
N GLN A 79 -5.21 9.50 -5.05
CA GLN A 79 -6.13 9.69 -3.93
C GLN A 79 -7.38 8.82 -4.08
N HIS A 80 -7.97 8.76 -5.27
CA HIS A 80 -9.14 7.91 -5.56
C HIS A 80 -8.84 6.42 -5.35
N GLY A 81 -7.69 5.92 -5.83
CA GLY A 81 -7.28 4.54 -5.58
C GLY A 81 -7.06 4.26 -4.10
N LEU A 82 -6.49 5.22 -3.37
CA LEU A 82 -6.30 5.11 -1.93
C LEU A 82 -7.64 5.09 -1.17
N THR A 83 -8.55 6.01 -1.46
CA THR A 83 -9.89 6.07 -0.83
C THR A 83 -10.68 4.81 -1.08
N THR A 84 -10.73 4.35 -2.34
CA THR A 84 -11.43 3.12 -2.74
C THR A 84 -10.86 1.90 -2.01
N GLY A 85 -9.54 1.76 -1.99
CA GLY A 85 -8.89 0.64 -1.33
C GLY A 85 -9.07 0.65 0.19
N LEU A 86 -8.93 1.82 0.85
CA LEU A 86 -9.13 1.95 2.30
C LEU A 86 -10.58 1.69 2.71
N ALA A 87 -11.56 2.17 1.95
CA ALA A 87 -12.98 1.93 2.21
C ALA A 87 -13.35 0.43 2.19
N GLN A 88 -12.63 -0.37 1.42
CA GLN A 88 -12.83 -1.82 1.33
C GLN A 88 -12.06 -2.62 2.40
N THR A 89 -11.16 -1.99 3.17
CA THR A 89 -10.46 -2.68 4.25
C THR A 89 -11.35 -2.88 5.47
N THR A 90 -11.03 -3.88 6.30
CA THR A 90 -11.69 -4.05 7.60
C THR A 90 -11.09 -3.17 8.69
N LEU A 91 -9.94 -2.52 8.43
CA LEU A 91 -9.29 -1.58 9.34
C LEU A 91 -10.02 -0.24 9.30
N LYS A 92 -10.04 0.45 10.43
CA LYS A 92 -10.81 1.70 10.59
C LYS A 92 -9.88 2.88 10.83
N PRO A 93 -10.04 3.98 10.06
CA PRO A 93 -9.29 5.21 10.31
C PRO A 93 -9.58 5.74 11.72
N GLY A 94 -8.55 6.27 12.37
CA GLY A 94 -8.61 6.78 13.74
C GLY A 94 -8.55 5.71 14.83
N GLN A 95 -8.97 4.50 14.52
CA GLN A 95 -8.86 3.35 15.44
C GLN A 95 -7.58 2.54 15.16
N ASP A 96 -7.34 2.20 13.91
CA ASP A 96 -6.26 1.31 13.49
C ASP A 96 -5.09 2.04 12.83
N TYR A 97 -5.34 3.16 12.16
CA TYR A 97 -4.33 3.91 11.41
C TYR A 97 -4.71 5.39 11.27
N GLN A 98 -3.74 6.21 10.80
CA GLN A 98 -3.93 7.59 10.38
C GLN A 98 -3.65 7.71 8.87
N VAL A 99 -4.19 8.76 8.24
CA VAL A 99 -3.95 9.12 6.84
C VAL A 99 -3.39 10.53 6.78
N LEU A 100 -2.21 10.69 6.18
CA LEU A 100 -1.59 11.98 5.96
C LEU A 100 -1.39 12.20 4.46
N VAL A 101 -2.06 13.20 3.91
CA VAL A 101 -1.84 13.67 2.54
C VAL A 101 -1.08 14.98 2.63
N MET A 102 0.16 14.99 2.15
CA MET A 102 1.09 16.10 2.32
C MET A 102 1.34 16.79 0.99
N SER A 103 1.15 18.12 0.94
CA SER A 103 1.48 18.90 -0.24
C SER A 103 2.99 19.09 -0.37
N ILE A 104 3.49 18.90 -1.60
CA ILE A 104 4.87 19.25 -2.02
C ILE A 104 4.96 20.65 -2.63
N ASP A 105 3.86 21.40 -2.70
CA ASP A 105 3.86 22.77 -3.23
C ASP A 105 3.68 23.78 -2.09
N THR A 106 4.64 24.66 -1.93
CA THR A 106 4.59 25.76 -0.97
C THR A 106 3.48 26.79 -1.24
N MET A 107 2.91 26.76 -2.45
CA MET A 107 1.78 27.61 -2.83
C MET A 107 0.44 27.09 -2.30
N ASP A 108 0.34 25.82 -1.98
CA ASP A 108 -0.85 25.25 -1.37
C ASP A 108 -1.08 25.80 0.03
N LYS A 109 -2.32 26.09 0.35
CA LYS A 109 -2.76 26.69 1.62
C LYS A 109 -3.73 25.75 2.35
N PRO A 110 -3.95 25.94 3.65
CA PRO A 110 -4.96 25.18 4.39
C PRO A 110 -6.35 25.20 3.75
N ALA A 111 -6.71 26.29 3.05
CA ALA A 111 -7.98 26.36 2.32
C ALA A 111 -8.08 25.31 1.20
N ASN A 112 -6.99 25.07 0.44
CA ASN A 112 -6.93 24.01 -0.55
C ASN A 112 -7.04 22.62 0.12
N ALA A 113 -6.38 22.45 1.26
CA ALA A 113 -6.41 21.23 2.06
C ALA A 113 -7.82 20.87 2.56
N VAL A 114 -8.66 21.87 2.88
CA VAL A 114 -10.07 21.65 3.26
C VAL A 114 -10.86 20.99 2.13
N ASP A 115 -10.74 21.52 0.91
CA ASP A 115 -11.48 21.01 -0.24
C ASP A 115 -11.04 19.61 -0.63
N GLU A 116 -9.73 19.37 -0.63
CA GLU A 116 -9.14 18.05 -0.88
C GLU A 116 -9.59 17.01 0.16
N LYS A 117 -9.54 17.35 1.44
CA LYS A 117 -10.03 16.48 2.52
C LYS A 117 -11.51 16.14 2.36
N LYS A 118 -12.35 17.14 2.04
CA LYS A 118 -13.77 16.94 1.81
C LYS A 118 -14.03 15.95 0.68
N THR A 119 -13.31 16.10 -0.43
CA THR A 119 -13.36 15.19 -1.58
C THR A 119 -12.95 13.78 -1.17
N PHE A 120 -11.81 13.65 -0.48
CA PHE A 120 -11.28 12.37 0.00
C PHE A 120 -12.27 11.64 0.90
N LEU A 121 -12.84 12.33 1.89
CA LEU A 121 -13.84 11.75 2.81
C LEU A 121 -15.11 11.33 2.08
N SER A 122 -15.52 12.10 1.08
CA SER A 122 -16.71 11.80 0.25
C SER A 122 -16.49 10.54 -0.58
N GLU A 123 -15.35 10.43 -1.27
CA GLU A 123 -14.99 9.27 -2.10
C GLU A 123 -14.86 7.98 -1.26
N ALA A 124 -14.31 8.09 -0.06
CA ALA A 124 -14.21 6.97 0.87
C ALA A 124 -15.54 6.58 1.54
N GLY A 125 -16.62 7.35 1.32
CA GLY A 125 -17.90 7.15 2.02
C GLY A 125 -17.85 7.52 3.52
N TRP A 126 -16.91 8.39 3.92
CA TRP A 126 -16.64 8.74 5.33
C TRP A 126 -17.14 10.14 5.71
N THR A 127 -17.93 10.82 4.88
CA THR A 127 -18.40 12.18 5.12
C THR A 127 -19.05 12.37 6.51
N ASN A 128 -19.79 11.37 6.99
CA ASN A 128 -20.46 11.39 8.28
C ASN A 128 -19.75 10.52 9.34
N ASN A 129 -18.46 10.27 9.19
CA ASN A 129 -17.66 9.49 10.12
C ASN A 129 -16.68 10.39 10.90
N PRO A 130 -16.98 10.80 12.14
CA PRO A 130 -16.11 11.68 12.92
C PRO A 130 -14.72 11.07 13.18
N ALA A 131 -14.64 9.75 13.36
CA ALA A 131 -13.36 9.08 13.59
C ALA A 131 -12.46 9.19 12.37
N ALA A 132 -13.00 9.03 11.16
CA ALA A 132 -12.27 9.24 9.92
C ALA A 132 -11.90 10.72 9.73
N GLY A 133 -12.83 11.63 10.02
CA GLY A 133 -12.58 13.07 9.97
C GLY A 133 -11.40 13.53 10.84
N ASN A 134 -11.21 12.89 11.99
CA ASN A 134 -10.12 13.17 12.93
C ASN A 134 -8.83 12.38 12.63
N ALA A 135 -8.87 11.44 11.70
CA ALA A 135 -7.75 10.57 11.36
C ALA A 135 -7.15 10.85 9.99
N VAL A 136 -7.85 11.60 9.17
CA VAL A 136 -7.40 12.01 7.83
C VAL A 136 -6.98 13.47 7.90
N HIS A 137 -5.73 13.76 7.59
CA HIS A 137 -5.18 15.11 7.60
C HIS A 137 -4.55 15.44 6.26
N PHE A 138 -4.81 16.64 5.80
CA PHE A 138 -4.23 17.24 4.61
C PHE A 138 -3.28 18.35 5.06
N LEU A 139 -1.98 18.12 4.84
CA LEU A 139 -0.92 18.94 5.42
C LEU A 139 -0.26 19.84 4.38
N THR A 140 -0.04 21.09 4.75
CA THR A 140 0.75 22.06 4.00
C THR A 140 1.97 22.44 4.81
N SER A 141 3.04 22.97 4.18
CA SER A 141 4.29 23.25 4.87
C SER A 141 5.14 24.27 4.11
N ASP A 142 6.23 24.71 4.72
CA ASP A 142 7.30 25.46 4.08
C ASP A 142 8.26 24.55 3.29
N GLN A 143 9.11 25.15 2.47
CA GLN A 143 10.07 24.42 1.64
C GLN A 143 11.02 23.55 2.48
N ALA A 144 11.47 24.03 3.64
CA ALA A 144 12.42 23.29 4.47
C ALA A 144 11.80 21.98 5.01
N SER A 145 10.54 22.02 5.41
CA SER A 145 9.81 20.85 5.88
C SER A 145 9.46 19.90 4.74
N ILE A 146 9.12 20.43 3.54
CA ILE A 146 8.93 19.64 2.31
C ILE A 146 10.23 18.91 1.96
N ASP A 147 11.34 19.60 1.90
CA ASP A 147 12.65 19.00 1.58
C ASP A 147 13.04 17.93 2.60
N ALA A 148 12.78 18.17 3.88
CA ALA A 148 13.07 17.22 4.94
C ALA A 148 12.24 15.92 4.80
N ILE A 149 10.93 16.04 4.56
CA ILE A 149 10.06 14.85 4.42
C ILE A 149 10.35 14.09 3.14
N THR A 150 10.46 14.74 1.99
CA THR A 150 10.72 14.10 0.70
C THR A 150 12.11 13.45 0.66
N SER A 151 13.11 14.06 1.31
CA SER A 151 14.42 13.44 1.50
C SER A 151 14.34 12.19 2.37
N ALA A 152 13.57 12.19 3.46
CA ALA A 152 13.44 11.02 4.34
C ALA A 152 12.64 9.88 3.70
N THR A 153 11.61 10.20 2.93
CA THR A 153 10.79 9.23 2.19
C THR A 153 11.44 8.76 0.90
N GLY A 154 12.47 9.47 0.41
CA GLY A 154 13.09 9.22 -0.89
C GLY A 154 12.17 9.55 -2.07
N PHE A 155 11.21 10.45 -1.86
CA PHE A 155 10.30 10.94 -2.89
C PHE A 155 10.95 12.09 -3.66
N HIS A 156 11.20 11.89 -4.94
CA HIS A 156 11.83 12.87 -5.82
C HIS A 156 10.80 13.43 -6.79
N PHE A 157 10.73 14.74 -6.86
CA PHE A 157 9.86 15.45 -7.79
C PHE A 157 10.61 16.59 -8.49
N VAL A 158 10.12 16.98 -9.65
CA VAL A 158 10.67 18.11 -10.43
C VAL A 158 9.55 18.99 -10.91
N ARG A 159 9.80 20.31 -10.92
CA ARG A 159 8.87 21.25 -11.55
C ARG A 159 8.91 21.10 -13.07
N VAL A 160 7.75 21.08 -13.68
CA VAL A 160 7.58 20.95 -15.12
C VAL A 160 6.61 22.01 -15.65
N PRO A 161 6.70 22.38 -16.94
CA PRO A 161 5.75 23.32 -17.49
C PRO A 161 4.34 22.72 -17.58
N GLY A 162 3.35 23.52 -17.17
CA GLY A 162 1.94 23.24 -17.39
C GLY A 162 1.54 23.47 -18.87
N PRO A 163 0.26 23.24 -19.20
CA PRO A 163 -0.26 23.46 -20.55
C PRO A 163 -0.12 24.91 -21.05
N ASP A 164 -0.06 25.86 -20.13
CA ASP A 164 0.14 27.30 -20.41
C ASP A 164 1.62 27.71 -20.47
N GLY A 165 2.54 26.74 -20.31
CA GLY A 165 3.99 26.94 -20.32
C GLY A 165 4.59 27.46 -19.00
N LYS A 166 3.76 27.68 -17.96
CA LYS A 166 4.28 28.05 -16.64
C LYS A 166 4.87 26.85 -15.91
N MET A 167 5.92 27.08 -15.12
CA MET A 167 6.59 26.07 -14.31
C MET A 167 5.85 25.87 -12.97
N ASP A 168 4.59 25.46 -13.03
CA ASP A 168 3.67 25.31 -11.91
C ASP A 168 3.15 23.89 -11.71
N GLN A 169 3.58 22.97 -12.54
CA GLN A 169 3.25 21.55 -12.41
C GLN A 169 4.43 20.77 -11.83
N PHE A 170 4.15 19.56 -11.31
CA PHE A 170 5.18 18.69 -10.76
C PHE A 170 5.09 17.30 -11.39
N ALA A 171 6.23 16.78 -11.84
CA ALA A 171 6.38 15.38 -12.19
C ALA A 171 6.94 14.61 -10.99
N HIS A 172 6.24 13.55 -10.60
CA HIS A 172 6.59 12.68 -9.50
C HIS A 172 6.06 11.26 -9.70
N SER A 173 6.51 10.30 -8.91
CA SER A 173 5.99 8.94 -8.91
C SER A 173 4.62 8.85 -8.26
N SER A 174 3.73 8.02 -8.83
CA SER A 174 2.48 7.61 -8.18
C SER A 174 2.78 6.54 -7.14
N VAL A 175 2.80 6.90 -5.88
CA VAL A 175 3.16 6.02 -4.77
C VAL A 175 2.48 6.47 -3.48
N ILE A 176 2.05 5.51 -2.69
CA ILE A 176 1.68 5.74 -1.29
C ILE A 176 2.68 5.03 -0.38
N MET A 177 2.87 5.56 0.80
CA MET A 177 3.90 5.14 1.73
C MET A 177 3.29 4.82 3.09
N PHE A 178 3.97 3.99 3.86
CA PHE A 178 3.51 3.59 5.19
C PHE A 178 4.63 3.81 6.19
N ALA A 179 4.29 4.41 7.31
CA ALA A 179 5.18 4.61 8.43
C ALA A 179 4.69 3.89 9.68
N THR A 180 5.65 3.46 10.49
CA THR A 180 5.39 2.89 11.82
C THR A 180 4.93 3.96 12.81
N PRO A 181 4.30 3.59 13.94
CA PRO A 181 3.88 4.53 14.98
C PRO A 181 5.01 5.41 15.54
N ASP A 182 6.24 4.92 15.53
CA ASP A 182 7.45 5.65 15.95
C ASP A 182 8.09 6.48 14.82
N GLY A 183 7.42 6.58 13.66
CA GLY A 183 7.84 7.45 12.56
C GLY A 183 8.98 6.89 11.71
N ARG A 184 9.00 5.60 11.42
CA ARG A 184 9.94 4.99 10.47
C ARG A 184 9.25 4.51 9.22
N MET A 185 9.90 4.67 8.08
CA MET A 185 9.42 4.17 6.80
C MET A 185 9.29 2.65 6.82
N SER A 186 8.09 2.13 6.53
CA SER A 186 7.79 0.70 6.59
C SER A 186 7.57 0.07 5.22
N LYS A 187 6.76 0.69 4.36
CA LYS A 187 6.36 0.13 3.06
C LYS A 187 6.09 1.21 2.04
N TYR A 188 6.14 0.81 0.76
CA TYR A 188 5.75 1.61 -0.39
C TYR A 188 4.82 0.79 -1.27
N LEU A 189 3.73 1.36 -1.74
CA LEU A 189 2.88 0.77 -2.77
C LEU A 189 2.83 1.72 -3.97
N SER A 190 3.27 1.24 -5.11
CA SER A 190 3.36 2.03 -6.36
C SER A 190 2.12 1.83 -7.22
N GLY A 191 1.76 2.85 -7.98
CA GLY A 191 0.63 2.85 -8.91
C GLY A 191 -0.51 3.75 -8.45
N ILE A 192 -1.67 3.57 -9.06
CA ILE A 192 -2.89 4.34 -8.81
C ILE A 192 -4.05 3.45 -8.34
N ASP A 193 -3.84 2.15 -8.26
CA ASP A 193 -4.80 1.17 -7.76
C ASP A 193 -4.16 0.41 -6.61
N TYR A 194 -4.83 0.45 -5.45
CA TYR A 194 -4.33 -0.11 -4.21
C TYR A 194 -5.33 -1.13 -3.66
N PRO A 195 -5.16 -2.42 -3.97
CA PRO A 195 -6.05 -3.46 -3.48
C PRO A 195 -6.17 -3.43 -1.95
N ALA A 196 -7.38 -3.56 -1.43
CA ALA A 196 -7.67 -3.53 0.01
C ALA A 196 -6.81 -4.52 0.82
N ARG A 197 -6.51 -5.70 0.24
CA ARG A 197 -5.61 -6.69 0.83
C ARG A 197 -4.20 -6.11 1.04
N ASP A 198 -3.65 -5.44 0.03
CA ASP A 198 -2.27 -4.93 0.07
C ASP A 198 -2.15 -3.76 1.06
N LEU A 199 -3.16 -2.87 1.08
CA LEU A 199 -3.27 -1.80 2.09
C LEU A 199 -3.36 -2.38 3.50
N ARG A 200 -4.24 -3.36 3.71
CA ARG A 200 -4.38 -4.04 5.01
C ARG A 200 -3.06 -4.65 5.47
N MET A 201 -2.37 -5.38 4.60
CA MET A 201 -1.09 -6.01 4.92
C MET A 201 -0.01 -4.98 5.24
N ALA A 202 0.07 -3.89 4.47
CA ALA A 202 1.03 -2.82 4.72
C ALA A 202 0.78 -2.13 6.08
N LEU A 203 -0.48 -1.82 6.40
CA LEU A 203 -0.86 -1.22 7.68
C LEU A 203 -0.60 -2.14 8.87
N LEU A 204 -0.92 -3.44 8.77
CA LEU A 204 -0.65 -4.41 9.84
C LEU A 204 0.86 -4.55 10.09
N GLN A 205 1.67 -4.62 9.05
CA GLN A 205 3.13 -4.68 9.17
C GLN A 205 3.72 -3.39 9.73
N ALA A 206 3.22 -2.22 9.31
CA ALA A 206 3.65 -0.94 9.83
C ALA A 206 3.27 -0.76 11.31
N GLY A 207 2.11 -1.27 11.72
CA GLY A 207 1.62 -1.16 13.10
C GLY A 207 2.28 -2.07 14.12
N ASP A 208 3.18 -2.95 13.70
CA ASP A 208 3.77 -4.01 14.55
C ASP A 208 2.71 -4.76 15.38
N LYS A 209 1.47 -4.77 14.86
CA LYS A 209 0.36 -5.46 15.51
C LYS A 209 0.57 -6.96 15.37
N LYS A 210 0.55 -7.67 16.49
CA LYS A 210 0.47 -9.14 16.50
C LYS A 210 -0.73 -9.54 15.64
N ILE A 211 -0.45 -10.19 14.52
CA ILE A 211 -1.48 -10.68 13.61
C ILE A 211 -2.20 -11.81 14.33
N SER A 212 -3.34 -11.49 14.91
CA SER A 212 -4.16 -12.46 15.67
C SER A 212 -5.01 -13.34 14.76
N ASN A 213 -5.19 -12.95 13.49
CA ASN A 213 -5.97 -13.73 12.53
C ASN A 213 -5.05 -14.73 11.81
N PRO A 214 -5.29 -16.06 11.94
CA PRO A 214 -4.46 -17.06 11.27
C PRO A 214 -4.47 -16.94 9.73
N VAL A 215 -5.53 -16.37 9.15
CA VAL A 215 -5.61 -16.10 7.71
C VAL A 215 -4.62 -15.01 7.29
N ASP A 216 -4.50 -13.94 8.08
CA ASP A 216 -3.52 -12.87 7.81
C ASP A 216 -2.08 -13.37 7.95
N LEU A 217 -1.81 -14.25 8.94
CA LEU A 217 -0.52 -14.93 9.09
C LEU A 217 -0.18 -15.77 7.86
N LEU A 218 -1.15 -16.54 7.36
CA LEU A 218 -0.97 -17.36 6.18
C LEU A 218 -0.71 -16.48 4.93
N ILE A 219 -1.48 -15.41 4.76
CA ILE A 219 -1.31 -14.47 3.64
C ILE A 219 0.08 -13.82 3.70
N LEU A 220 0.53 -13.34 4.86
CA LEU A 220 1.85 -12.74 5.01
C LEU A 220 2.99 -13.74 4.79
N TYR A 221 2.78 -15.01 5.15
CA TYR A 221 3.75 -16.05 4.87
C TYR A 221 3.85 -16.38 3.37
N CYS A 222 2.70 -16.42 2.67
CA CYS A 222 2.64 -16.75 1.24
C CYS A 222 2.94 -15.56 0.32
N CYS A 223 2.71 -14.32 0.78
CA CYS A 223 2.88 -13.11 -0.01
C CYS A 223 4.11 -12.33 0.45
N ASN A 224 5.08 -12.16 -0.44
CA ASN A 224 6.25 -11.32 -0.21
C ASN A 224 6.02 -9.94 -0.78
N TYR A 225 6.36 -8.92 0.01
CA TYR A 225 6.53 -7.57 -0.51
C TYR A 225 7.77 -7.52 -1.40
N SER A 226 7.61 -7.06 -2.64
CA SER A 226 8.70 -6.84 -3.58
C SER A 226 9.03 -5.34 -3.64
N PRO A 227 10.15 -4.89 -3.08
CA PRO A 227 10.58 -3.49 -3.16
C PRO A 227 10.75 -3.00 -4.60
N ALA A 228 11.22 -3.88 -5.50
CA ALA A 228 11.48 -3.53 -6.90
C ALA A 228 10.22 -3.13 -7.68
N VAL A 229 9.05 -3.67 -7.33
CA VAL A 229 7.77 -3.36 -7.98
C VAL A 229 6.78 -2.65 -7.04
N GLY A 230 7.14 -2.43 -5.77
CA GLY A 230 6.30 -1.76 -4.78
C GLY A 230 4.93 -2.42 -4.58
N ARG A 231 4.85 -3.76 -4.67
CA ARG A 231 3.61 -4.54 -4.52
C ARG A 231 3.86 -5.86 -3.79
N TYR A 232 2.80 -6.42 -3.23
CA TYR A 232 2.83 -7.77 -2.68
C TYR A 232 2.69 -8.79 -3.81
N SER A 233 3.65 -9.70 -3.91
CA SER A 233 3.62 -10.81 -4.87
C SER A 233 3.52 -12.15 -4.16
N VAL A 234 2.81 -13.08 -4.79
CA VAL A 234 2.67 -14.45 -4.27
C VAL A 234 4.00 -15.19 -4.45
N SER A 235 4.55 -15.72 -3.36
CA SER A 235 5.77 -16.54 -3.43
C SER A 235 5.41 -17.98 -3.83
N ILE A 236 5.55 -18.31 -5.11
CA ILE A 236 5.30 -19.65 -5.66
C ILE A 236 6.10 -20.72 -4.90
N VAL A 237 7.36 -20.42 -4.54
CA VAL A 237 8.23 -21.36 -3.79
C VAL A 237 7.64 -21.70 -2.42
N ARG A 238 7.06 -20.73 -1.70
CA ARG A 238 6.44 -20.97 -0.40
C ARG A 238 5.15 -21.79 -0.51
N ILE A 239 4.34 -21.51 -1.53
CA ILE A 239 3.12 -22.30 -1.78
C ILE A 239 3.47 -23.74 -2.11
N LEU A 240 4.45 -23.97 -3.00
CA LEU A 240 4.94 -25.31 -3.33
C LEU A 240 5.51 -26.04 -2.09
N GLY A 241 6.21 -25.30 -1.22
CA GLY A 241 6.72 -25.85 0.04
C GLY A 241 5.61 -26.33 0.98
N ILE A 242 4.54 -25.53 1.14
CA ILE A 242 3.37 -25.90 1.96
C ILE A 242 2.67 -27.13 1.34
N ALA A 243 2.40 -27.10 0.03
CA ALA A 243 1.76 -28.21 -0.68
C ALA A 243 2.58 -29.51 -0.56
N GLY A 244 3.91 -29.42 -0.71
CA GLY A 244 4.83 -30.55 -0.53
C GLY A 244 4.79 -31.11 0.90
N MET A 245 4.78 -30.26 1.92
CA MET A 245 4.67 -30.68 3.32
C MET A 245 3.34 -31.40 3.60
N ILE A 246 2.23 -30.86 3.11
CA ILE A 246 0.91 -31.50 3.24
C ILE A 246 0.92 -32.89 2.58
N THR A 247 1.47 -33.00 1.37
CA THR A 247 1.59 -34.27 0.65
C THR A 247 2.40 -35.29 1.44
N LEU A 248 3.54 -34.89 2.00
CA LEU A 248 4.37 -35.76 2.84
C LEU A 248 3.62 -36.26 4.08
N VAL A 249 2.90 -35.38 4.76
CA VAL A 249 2.10 -35.75 5.95
C VAL A 249 1.00 -36.74 5.58
N ILE A 250 0.30 -36.53 4.45
CA ILE A 250 -0.75 -37.45 3.96
C ILE A 250 -0.16 -38.83 3.63
N VAL A 251 0.97 -38.86 2.89
CA VAL A 251 1.64 -40.09 2.51
C VAL A 251 2.16 -40.84 3.74
N ALA A 252 2.82 -40.17 4.68
CA ALA A 252 3.30 -40.74 5.90
C ALA A 252 2.15 -41.30 6.76
N GLY A 253 1.02 -40.56 6.86
CA GLY A 253 -0.19 -40.98 7.55
C GLY A 253 -0.81 -42.24 6.91
N MET A 254 -0.89 -42.28 5.58
CA MET A 254 -1.39 -43.44 4.85
C MET A 254 -0.51 -44.68 5.05
N ILE A 255 0.82 -44.52 4.95
CA ILE A 255 1.77 -45.61 5.21
C ILE A 255 1.58 -46.13 6.66
N PHE A 256 1.51 -45.22 7.64
CA PHE A 256 1.31 -45.61 9.02
C PHE A 256 0.01 -46.35 9.26
N LEU A 257 -1.09 -45.95 8.65
CA LEU A 257 -2.38 -46.67 8.74
C LEU A 257 -2.32 -48.03 8.07
N LEU A 258 -1.66 -48.16 6.91
CA LEU A 258 -1.52 -49.43 6.20
C LEU A 258 -0.57 -50.42 6.87
N THR A 259 0.45 -49.92 7.60
CA THR A 259 1.44 -50.75 8.31
C THR A 259 1.00 -51.11 9.72
N ARG A 260 -0.04 -50.45 10.27
CA ARG A 260 -0.68 -50.89 11.51
C ARG A 260 -1.34 -52.25 11.27
N LYS A 261 -0.67 -53.36 11.69
CA LYS A 261 -1.27 -54.70 11.72
C LYS A 261 -2.51 -54.63 12.61
N PRO A 262 -3.68 -55.12 12.15
CA PRO A 262 -4.80 -55.31 13.05
C PRO A 262 -4.37 -56.27 14.16
N LYS A 263 -4.51 -55.88 15.41
CA LYS A 263 -4.35 -56.80 16.55
C LYS A 263 -5.28 -57.98 16.32
N GLY A 264 -4.68 -59.15 16.03
CA GLY A 264 -5.38 -60.31 15.60
C GLY A 264 -6.52 -60.72 16.54
N LEU A 265 -7.68 -60.94 16.00
CA LEU A 265 -8.61 -61.88 16.60
C LEU A 265 -7.91 -63.24 16.64
N ALA A 266 -7.59 -63.71 17.85
CA ALA A 266 -7.16 -65.09 18.06
C ALA A 266 -8.27 -66.01 17.56
N PRO A 267 -7.98 -67.03 16.73
CA PRO A 267 -9.00 -68.00 16.36
C PRO A 267 -9.37 -68.84 17.56
N SER A 268 -10.63 -68.76 17.98
CA SER A 268 -11.22 -69.69 18.96
C SER A 268 -11.31 -71.08 18.31
N VAL A 269 -10.36 -71.96 18.62
CA VAL A 269 -10.42 -73.33 18.26
C VAL A 269 -11.28 -74.01 19.32
N ALA A 270 -12.56 -74.17 19.03
CA ALA A 270 -13.44 -75.09 19.76
C ALA A 270 -13.23 -76.51 19.17
N GLY A 271 -12.48 -77.34 19.89
CA GLY A 271 -12.35 -78.75 19.56
C GLY A 271 -13.64 -79.51 19.90
N PRO A 272 -14.04 -80.54 19.09
CA PRO A 272 -15.21 -81.37 19.40
C PRO A 272 -14.92 -82.36 20.51
N ALA A 273 -15.80 -82.38 21.53
CA ALA A 273 -15.79 -83.42 22.58
C ALA A 273 -16.28 -84.71 21.99
N LEU A 274 -15.40 -85.73 21.93
CA LEU A 274 -15.78 -87.15 21.71
C LEU A 274 -16.32 -87.69 23.01
N LYS A 275 -17.57 -88.13 22.99
CA LYS A 275 -18.15 -89.04 23.98
C LYS A 275 -17.92 -90.50 23.55
N SER A 276 -17.30 -91.28 24.42
CA SER A 276 -17.40 -92.76 24.46
C SER A 276 -18.51 -93.20 25.37
#